data_25f5b83209c5a8f72672793ac1841833
#
_entry.id   25f5b83209c5a8f72672793ac1841833
#
_cell.length_a   1.000
_cell.length_b   1.000
_cell.length_c   1.000
_cell.angle_alpha   90.00
_cell.angle_beta   90.00
_cell.angle_gamma   90.00
#
_symmetry.space_group_name_H-M   'P 1'
#
loop_
_entity.id
_entity.type
_entity.pdbx_description
1 polymer ?
#
loop_
_entity_poly.entity_id
_entity_poly.type
_entity_poly.pdbx_seq_one_letter_code
_entity_poly.pdbx_strand_id
1 'polypeptide(L)'
;MSSATYRYCPQCATQLEVRTVFGKARPACPQCGFIYFADPKVAAGVLIEQDDQVLLVRRINEPLQGLWSIPAGFVDAHEDPRQAALRECLEETGLQVKITGLVDVINGREHERGADIVIIYRAVVIGGTLRAGDDADQVAFFPRSNLPPLAFRATRRVLGIMESETES
;
A
#
# COMPACT_ATOMS: atom_id res chain seq x y z
N MET A 1 -1.22 -13.41 -13.64
CA MET A 1 -1.59 -14.66 -12.95
C MET A 1 -0.60 -14.86 -11.83
N SER A 2 -0.95 -14.65 -10.62
CA SER A 2 -0.41 -15.30 -9.43
C SER A 2 -0.95 -14.64 -8.19
N SER A 3 -2.07 -15.06 -7.75
CA SER A 3 -2.29 -15.08 -6.32
C SER A 3 -1.74 -16.42 -5.84
N ALA A 4 -1.05 -16.47 -4.71
CA ALA A 4 -0.65 -17.70 -4.08
C ALA A 4 -1.92 -18.56 -3.89
N THR A 5 -2.15 -19.47 -4.81
CA THR A 5 -3.35 -20.31 -4.77
C THR A 5 -3.08 -21.39 -3.74
N TYR A 6 -3.88 -21.48 -2.70
CA TYR A 6 -3.80 -22.58 -1.76
C TYR A 6 -3.94 -23.91 -2.53
N ARG A 7 -3.02 -24.83 -2.27
CA ARG A 7 -3.07 -26.20 -2.83
C ARG A 7 -3.97 -27.11 -2.02
N TYR A 8 -4.03 -26.87 -0.71
CA TYR A 8 -4.75 -27.68 0.25
C TYR A 8 -5.72 -26.83 1.05
N CYS A 9 -6.83 -27.43 1.43
CA CYS A 9 -7.86 -26.80 2.24
C CYS A 9 -7.32 -26.47 3.64
N PRO A 10 -7.40 -25.22 4.12
CA PRO A 10 -6.93 -24.85 5.44
C PRO A 10 -7.78 -25.45 6.57
N GLN A 11 -8.97 -25.95 6.28
CA GLN A 11 -9.87 -26.54 7.27
C GLN A 11 -9.69 -28.05 7.45
N CYS A 12 -9.43 -28.81 6.35
CA CYS A 12 -9.38 -30.26 6.39
C CYS A 12 -8.21 -30.88 5.63
N ALA A 13 -7.25 -30.09 5.17
CA ALA A 13 -6.06 -30.47 4.44
C ALA A 13 -6.28 -31.26 3.12
N THR A 14 -7.54 -31.40 2.65
CA THR A 14 -7.84 -32.02 1.36
C THR A 14 -7.34 -31.11 0.23
N GLN A 15 -6.83 -31.71 -0.85
CA GLN A 15 -6.39 -30.96 -2.02
C GLN A 15 -7.59 -30.19 -2.63
N LEU A 16 -7.38 -28.91 -2.90
CA LEU A 16 -8.38 -28.05 -3.52
C LEU A 16 -8.47 -28.30 -5.03
N GLU A 17 -9.68 -28.23 -5.55
CA GLU A 17 -9.99 -28.30 -6.98
C GLU A 17 -10.49 -26.95 -7.47
N VAL A 18 -10.22 -26.62 -8.74
CA VAL A 18 -10.79 -25.42 -9.36
C VAL A 18 -12.23 -25.71 -9.78
N ARG A 19 -13.18 -24.95 -9.24
CA ARG A 19 -14.61 -25.06 -9.57
C ARG A 19 -15.16 -23.68 -9.92
N THR A 20 -16.20 -23.66 -10.77
CA THR A 20 -16.96 -22.43 -11.02
C THR A 20 -17.89 -22.17 -9.83
N VAL A 21 -17.59 -21.12 -9.07
CA VAL A 21 -18.36 -20.70 -7.90
C VAL A 21 -18.67 -19.22 -8.02
N PHE A 22 -19.94 -18.85 -7.96
CA PHE A 22 -20.42 -17.48 -8.18
C PHE A 22 -19.88 -16.86 -9.49
N GLY A 23 -19.95 -17.62 -10.58
CA GLY A 23 -19.55 -17.19 -11.92
C GLY A 23 -18.05 -17.03 -12.18
N LYS A 24 -17.19 -17.43 -11.22
CA LYS A 24 -15.72 -17.37 -11.37
C LYS A 24 -15.08 -18.70 -11.01
N ALA A 25 -13.96 -19.01 -11.66
CA ALA A 25 -13.12 -20.15 -11.30
C ALA A 25 -12.43 -19.86 -9.95
N ARG A 26 -12.68 -20.71 -8.94
CA ARG A 26 -12.12 -20.60 -7.59
C ARG A 26 -11.65 -21.95 -7.08
N PRO A 27 -10.57 -21.99 -6.26
CA PRO A 27 -10.23 -23.19 -5.52
C PRO A 27 -11.33 -23.53 -4.50
N ALA A 28 -11.83 -24.74 -4.54
CA ALA A 28 -12.86 -25.23 -3.63
C ALA A 28 -12.50 -26.62 -3.11
N CYS A 29 -12.86 -26.90 -1.87
CA CYS A 29 -12.62 -28.19 -1.25
C CYS A 29 -13.74 -29.17 -1.62
N PRO A 30 -13.41 -30.34 -2.23
CA PRO A 30 -14.41 -31.33 -2.57
C PRO A 30 -14.99 -32.05 -1.34
N GLN A 31 -14.29 -32.01 -0.19
CA GLN A 31 -14.66 -32.73 1.00
C GLN A 31 -15.51 -31.90 1.98
N CYS A 32 -15.07 -30.68 2.35
CA CYS A 32 -15.76 -29.86 3.36
C CYS A 32 -16.51 -28.66 2.79
N GLY A 33 -16.43 -28.42 1.47
CA GLY A 33 -17.12 -27.30 0.83
C GLY A 33 -16.44 -25.94 1.01
N PHE A 34 -15.26 -25.84 1.64
CA PHE A 34 -14.52 -24.60 1.74
C PHE A 34 -14.23 -24.02 0.35
N ILE A 35 -14.49 -22.72 0.18
CA ILE A 35 -14.20 -22.00 -1.05
C ILE A 35 -13.15 -20.93 -0.73
N TYR A 36 -12.04 -20.93 -1.48
CA TYR A 36 -11.03 -19.90 -1.35
C TYR A 36 -11.42 -18.65 -2.14
N PHE A 37 -11.48 -17.55 -1.42
CA PHE A 37 -11.59 -16.21 -1.99
C PHE A 37 -10.22 -15.53 -1.84
N ALA A 38 -9.66 -15.05 -2.94
CA ALA A 38 -8.45 -14.24 -2.87
C ALA A 38 -8.84 -12.85 -2.37
N ASP A 39 -8.35 -12.51 -1.18
CA ASP A 39 -8.57 -11.21 -0.58
C ASP A 39 -7.59 -10.20 -1.16
N PRO A 40 -8.02 -8.98 -1.52
CA PRO A 40 -7.13 -7.94 -1.98
C PRO A 40 -6.23 -7.48 -0.83
N LYS A 41 -4.94 -7.29 -1.10
CA LYS A 41 -4.05 -6.61 -0.17
C LYS A 41 -4.34 -5.12 -0.20
N VAL A 42 -4.55 -4.54 0.96
CA VAL A 42 -4.81 -3.11 1.12
C VAL A 42 -3.62 -2.46 1.77
N ALA A 43 -3.18 -1.33 1.23
CA ALA A 43 -2.22 -0.42 1.87
C ALA A 43 -2.89 0.92 2.15
N ALA A 44 -2.44 1.59 3.19
CA ALA A 44 -2.87 2.93 3.53
C ALA A 44 -1.66 3.82 3.80
N GLY A 45 -1.74 5.08 3.40
CA GLY A 45 -0.66 6.04 3.57
C GLY A 45 -1.14 7.47 3.70
N VAL A 46 -0.21 8.36 3.96
CA VAL A 46 -0.48 9.78 4.15
C VAL A 46 0.29 10.65 3.15
N LEU A 47 -0.39 11.64 2.60
CA LEU A 47 0.19 12.76 1.89
C LEU A 47 0.32 13.93 2.87
N ILE A 48 1.55 14.32 3.17
CA ILE A 48 1.89 15.43 4.04
C ILE A 48 2.58 16.50 3.22
N GLU A 49 1.98 17.67 3.16
CA GLU A 49 2.49 18.82 2.42
C GLU A 49 2.67 20.00 3.39
N GLN A 50 3.79 20.67 3.30
CA GLN A 50 4.14 21.85 4.10
C GLN A 50 5.00 22.79 3.25
N ASP A 51 4.61 24.07 3.15
CA ASP A 51 5.38 25.13 2.47
C ASP A 51 5.85 24.74 1.05
N ASP A 52 4.95 24.22 0.21
CA ASP A 52 5.21 23.69 -1.15
C ASP A 52 6.21 22.50 -1.21
N GLN A 53 6.41 21.86 -0.07
CA GLN A 53 7.21 20.63 0.04
C GLN A 53 6.31 19.44 0.38
N VAL A 54 6.75 18.25 0.00
CA VAL A 54 6.10 16.98 0.35
C VAL A 54 7.05 16.09 1.13
N LEU A 55 6.53 15.44 2.17
CA LEU A 55 7.26 14.46 2.94
C LEU A 55 7.35 13.15 2.18
N LEU A 56 8.58 12.66 2.00
CA LEU A 56 8.86 11.36 1.40
C LEU A 56 9.81 10.55 2.28
N VAL A 57 9.72 9.23 2.16
CA VAL A 57 10.59 8.24 2.77
C VAL A 57 11.33 7.46 1.70
N ARG A 58 12.60 7.10 1.95
CA ARG A 58 13.39 6.27 1.04
C ARG A 58 13.31 4.81 1.46
N ARG A 59 12.87 3.97 0.54
CA ARG A 59 12.64 2.54 0.76
C ARG A 59 13.94 1.76 0.94
N ILE A 60 13.95 0.81 1.89
CA ILE A 60 15.05 -0.15 2.06
C ILE A 60 14.75 -1.52 1.47
N ASN A 61 13.49 -1.82 1.14
CA ASN A 61 13.03 -3.13 0.70
C ASN A 61 12.82 -3.21 -0.82
N GLU A 62 13.10 -4.41 -1.37
CA GLU A 62 12.69 -4.77 -2.72
C GLU A 62 11.16 -5.00 -2.82
N PRO A 63 10.53 -4.72 -3.93
CA PRO A 63 11.08 -4.05 -5.13
C PRO A 63 11.21 -2.53 -4.91
N LEU A 64 11.97 -1.88 -5.80
CA LEU A 64 12.13 -0.42 -5.81
C LEU A 64 12.91 0.13 -4.60
N GLN A 65 13.87 -0.64 -4.08
CA GLN A 65 14.82 -0.21 -3.05
C GLN A 65 15.55 1.06 -3.48
N GLY A 66 15.75 2.00 -2.55
CA GLY A 66 16.43 3.27 -2.77
C GLY A 66 15.59 4.35 -3.43
N LEU A 67 14.38 4.02 -3.91
CA LEU A 67 13.43 5.01 -4.43
C LEU A 67 12.55 5.58 -3.31
N TRP A 68 11.93 6.72 -3.61
CA TRP A 68 11.15 7.48 -2.64
C TRP A 68 9.65 7.32 -2.83
N SER A 69 8.91 7.30 -1.72
CA SER A 69 7.45 7.23 -1.71
C SER A 69 6.87 8.10 -0.58
N ILE A 70 5.58 8.37 -0.63
CA ILE A 70 4.87 8.85 0.55
C ILE A 70 4.89 7.75 1.62
N PRO A 71 4.85 8.09 2.94
CA PRO A 71 4.73 7.11 4.02
C PRO A 71 3.48 6.26 3.84
N ALA A 72 3.64 4.93 3.78
CA ALA A 72 2.53 4.01 3.55
C ALA A 72 2.95 2.56 3.76
N GLY A 73 2.05 1.75 4.31
CA GLY A 73 2.23 0.32 4.45
C GLY A 73 0.92 -0.48 4.42
N PHE A 74 1.01 -1.77 4.68
CA PHE A 74 -0.14 -2.65 4.64
C PHE A 74 -1.09 -2.42 5.82
N VAL A 75 -2.38 -2.52 5.53
CA VAL A 75 -3.43 -2.56 6.54
C VAL A 75 -3.52 -3.98 7.09
N ASP A 76 -3.35 -4.14 8.39
CA ASP A 76 -3.48 -5.42 9.06
C ASP A 76 -4.93 -5.90 9.13
N ALA A 77 -5.13 -7.21 9.29
CA ALA A 77 -6.47 -7.77 9.49
C ALA A 77 -7.14 -7.13 10.72
N HIS A 78 -8.37 -6.65 10.52
CA HIS A 78 -9.17 -5.95 11.54
C HIS A 78 -8.68 -4.53 11.91
N GLU A 79 -7.64 -4.02 11.25
CA GLU A 79 -7.18 -2.64 11.43
C GLU A 79 -8.01 -1.66 10.59
N ASP A 80 -8.35 -0.51 11.17
CA ASP A 80 -8.94 0.60 10.40
C ASP A 80 -7.87 1.21 9.47
N PRO A 81 -8.13 1.40 8.17
CA PRO A 81 -7.15 1.97 7.24
C PRO A 81 -6.60 3.35 7.63
N ARG A 82 -7.37 4.15 8.38
CA ARG A 82 -6.88 5.43 8.92
C ARG A 82 -5.86 5.19 10.03
N GLN A 83 -6.08 4.18 10.88
CA GLN A 83 -5.12 3.83 11.94
C GLN A 83 -3.85 3.25 11.33
N ALA A 84 -3.96 2.38 10.30
CA ALA A 84 -2.80 1.90 9.55
C ALA A 84 -1.97 3.06 8.99
N ALA A 85 -2.60 4.02 8.32
CA ALA A 85 -1.89 5.17 7.75
C ALA A 85 -1.18 6.03 8.82
N LEU A 86 -1.78 6.19 10.01
CA LEU A 86 -1.17 6.90 11.14
C LEU A 86 0.01 6.13 11.74
N ARG A 87 -0.14 4.80 11.91
CA ARG A 87 0.89 3.90 12.41
C ARG A 87 2.11 3.90 11.49
N GLU A 88 1.90 3.64 10.20
CA GLU A 88 2.96 3.61 9.18
C GLU A 88 3.71 4.95 9.12
N CYS A 89 2.99 6.07 9.14
CA CYS A 89 3.62 7.38 9.19
C CYS A 89 4.53 7.55 10.41
N LEU A 90 4.05 7.12 11.59
CA LEU A 90 4.84 7.21 12.82
C LEU A 90 6.07 6.29 12.77
N GLU A 91 5.93 5.05 12.30
CA GLU A 91 6.98 4.04 12.20
C GLU A 91 8.06 4.47 11.22
N GLU A 92 7.68 4.93 10.02
CA GLU A 92 8.62 5.30 8.96
C GLU A 92 9.25 6.69 9.13
N THR A 93 8.57 7.62 9.81
CA THR A 93 8.98 9.04 9.83
C THR A 93 9.22 9.63 11.23
N GLY A 94 8.76 8.96 12.30
CA GLY A 94 8.76 9.47 13.67
C GLY A 94 7.78 10.62 13.93
N LEU A 95 6.96 10.99 12.94
CA LEU A 95 6.00 12.07 13.05
C LEU A 95 4.63 11.59 13.51
N GLN A 96 4.02 12.36 14.41
CA GLN A 96 2.61 12.23 14.76
C GLN A 96 1.79 13.16 13.85
N VAL A 97 0.76 12.60 13.21
CA VAL A 97 -0.04 13.33 12.23
C VAL A 97 -1.54 13.20 12.51
N LYS A 98 -2.30 14.18 12.03
CA LYS A 98 -3.77 14.16 12.04
C LYS A 98 -4.27 14.10 10.62
N ILE A 99 -5.08 13.08 10.32
CA ILE A 99 -5.78 12.96 9.04
C ILE A 99 -6.83 14.08 8.93
N THR A 100 -6.80 14.79 7.79
CA THR A 100 -7.71 15.90 7.48
C THR A 100 -8.71 15.55 6.37
N GLY A 101 -8.45 14.52 5.58
CA GLY A 101 -9.35 14.07 4.52
C GLY A 101 -8.82 12.87 3.75
N LEU A 102 -9.66 12.29 2.90
CA LEU A 102 -9.28 11.32 1.90
C LEU A 102 -8.74 12.06 0.67
N VAL A 103 -7.60 11.60 0.13
CA VAL A 103 -7.05 12.12 -1.14
C VAL A 103 -7.55 11.27 -2.29
N ASP A 104 -7.30 9.95 -2.23
CA ASP A 104 -7.67 9.03 -3.31
C ASP A 104 -7.70 7.57 -2.83
N VAL A 105 -8.39 6.73 -3.61
CA VAL A 105 -8.36 5.27 -3.52
C VAL A 105 -7.90 4.74 -4.88
N ILE A 106 -6.72 4.15 -4.92
CA ILE A 106 -6.00 3.86 -6.15
C ILE A 106 -5.86 2.35 -6.33
N ASN A 107 -5.98 1.88 -7.57
CA ASN A 107 -5.53 0.53 -7.92
C ASN A 107 -4.00 0.49 -7.78
N GLY A 108 -3.53 -0.25 -6.78
CA GLY A 108 -2.11 -0.30 -6.40
C GLY A 108 -1.32 -1.41 -7.06
N ARG A 109 -1.93 -2.24 -7.90
CA ARG A 109 -1.30 -3.46 -8.45
C ARG A 109 -0.21 -3.15 -9.48
N GLU A 110 0.97 -2.81 -8.99
CA GLU A 110 2.16 -2.53 -9.81
C GLU A 110 3.14 -3.71 -9.86
N HIS A 111 3.08 -4.60 -8.87
CA HIS A 111 3.90 -5.82 -8.81
C HIS A 111 3.20 -6.90 -7.97
N GLU A 112 3.64 -8.14 -8.09
CA GLU A 112 2.98 -9.32 -7.47
C GLU A 112 2.90 -9.28 -5.94
N ARG A 113 3.85 -8.59 -5.28
CA ARG A 113 3.90 -8.47 -3.81
C ARG A 113 3.27 -7.19 -3.29
N GLY A 114 2.86 -6.27 -4.18
CA GLY A 114 2.28 -4.99 -3.82
C GLY A 114 0.85 -5.06 -3.34
N ALA A 115 0.33 -3.93 -2.91
CA ALA A 115 -1.07 -3.77 -2.59
C ALA A 115 -1.93 -3.82 -3.86
N ASP A 116 -3.13 -4.38 -3.75
CA ASP A 116 -4.14 -4.31 -4.80
C ASP A 116 -4.92 -2.99 -4.73
N ILE A 117 -5.06 -2.45 -3.52
CA ILE A 117 -5.75 -1.18 -3.23
C ILE A 117 -4.85 -0.32 -2.35
N VAL A 118 -4.66 0.94 -2.71
CA VAL A 118 -3.92 1.93 -1.91
C VAL A 118 -4.86 3.07 -1.56
N ILE A 119 -5.01 3.33 -0.26
CA ILE A 119 -5.85 4.40 0.29
C ILE A 119 -4.93 5.51 0.79
N ILE A 120 -5.05 6.70 0.22
CA ILE A 120 -4.19 7.83 0.59
C ILE A 120 -5.02 8.89 1.29
N TYR A 121 -4.57 9.27 2.48
CA TYR A 121 -5.16 10.35 3.27
C TYR A 121 -4.28 11.60 3.25
N ARG A 122 -4.90 12.76 3.26
CA ARG A 122 -4.20 14.02 3.56
C ARG A 122 -4.02 14.13 5.07
N ALA A 123 -2.82 14.51 5.50
CA ALA A 123 -2.54 14.67 6.91
C ALA A 123 -1.67 15.91 7.18
N VAL A 124 -1.74 16.39 8.42
CA VAL A 124 -0.93 17.50 8.93
C VAL A 124 -0.14 17.02 10.14
N VAL A 125 1.10 17.49 10.27
CA VAL A 125 1.96 17.17 11.42
C VAL A 125 1.43 17.86 12.67
N ILE A 126 1.29 17.10 13.76
CA ILE A 126 0.85 17.60 15.06
C ILE A 126 1.89 17.37 16.16
N GLY A 127 3.00 16.65 15.86
CA GLY A 127 4.06 16.38 16.82
C GLY A 127 5.06 15.36 16.29
N GLY A 128 5.93 14.89 17.19
CA GLY A 128 6.98 13.93 16.86
C GLY A 128 8.30 14.59 16.44
N THR A 129 9.28 13.76 16.11
CA THR A 129 10.59 14.19 15.63
C THR A 129 10.91 13.48 14.35
N LEU A 130 11.19 14.21 13.27
CA LEU A 130 11.49 13.66 11.95
C LEU A 130 12.73 12.78 12.01
N ARG A 131 12.55 11.49 11.80
CA ARG A 131 13.62 10.48 11.74
C ARG A 131 13.14 9.29 10.94
N ALA A 132 14.00 8.77 10.08
CA ALA A 132 13.70 7.53 9.37
C ALA A 132 13.65 6.36 10.35
N GLY A 133 12.76 5.42 10.09
CA GLY A 133 12.60 4.19 10.87
C GLY A 133 11.90 3.12 10.07
N ASP A 134 11.80 1.92 10.65
CA ASP A 134 11.22 0.74 10.05
C ASP A 134 11.72 0.46 8.63
N ASP A 135 10.85 0.50 7.64
CA ASP A 135 11.13 0.21 6.23
C ASP A 135 11.78 1.37 5.46
N ALA A 136 12.20 2.45 6.15
CA ALA A 136 12.83 3.63 5.58
C ALA A 136 14.22 3.91 6.20
N ASP A 137 15.21 4.21 5.36
CA ASP A 137 16.54 4.65 5.82
C ASP A 137 16.75 6.17 5.73
N GLN A 138 15.89 6.86 5.01
CA GLN A 138 15.87 8.32 4.95
C GLN A 138 14.44 8.85 4.90
N VAL A 139 14.24 10.03 5.50
CA VAL A 139 13.00 10.78 5.44
C VAL A 139 13.34 12.26 5.26
N ALA A 140 12.65 12.93 4.34
CA ALA A 140 12.87 14.36 4.09
C ALA A 140 11.65 15.01 3.42
N PHE A 141 11.55 16.33 3.60
CA PHE A 141 10.67 17.18 2.81
C PHE A 141 11.37 17.59 1.51
N PHE A 142 10.70 17.43 0.37
CA PHE A 142 11.20 17.82 -0.94
C PHE A 142 10.31 18.87 -1.58
N PRO A 143 10.89 19.92 -2.17
CA PRO A 143 10.12 20.85 -3.01
C PRO A 143 9.40 20.10 -4.13
N ARG A 144 8.14 20.42 -4.39
CA ARG A 144 7.37 19.80 -5.48
C ARG A 144 8.02 20.00 -6.85
N SER A 145 8.81 21.08 -7.00
CA SER A 145 9.59 21.37 -8.23
C SER A 145 10.86 20.53 -8.39
N ASN A 146 11.32 19.84 -7.34
CA ASN A 146 12.56 19.06 -7.36
C ASN A 146 12.41 17.78 -6.54
N LEU A 147 11.62 16.85 -7.05
CA LEU A 147 11.37 15.57 -6.41
C LEU A 147 12.46 14.54 -6.76
N PRO A 148 12.81 13.67 -5.82
CA PRO A 148 13.71 12.55 -6.08
C PRO A 148 13.02 11.49 -6.96
N PRO A 149 13.76 10.46 -7.44
CA PRO A 149 13.15 9.32 -8.13
C PRO A 149 12.08 8.63 -7.28
N LEU A 150 10.86 8.54 -7.80
CA LEU A 150 9.69 8.03 -7.08
C LEU A 150 9.44 6.55 -7.36
N ALA A 151 9.07 5.80 -6.32
CA ALA A 151 8.89 4.36 -6.35
C ALA A 151 7.60 3.93 -7.07
N PHE A 152 6.45 4.51 -6.72
CA PHE A 152 5.14 3.99 -7.09
C PHE A 152 4.32 4.98 -7.92
N ARG A 153 3.48 4.44 -8.83
CA ARG A 153 2.48 5.23 -9.55
C ARG A 153 1.52 5.92 -8.59
N ALA A 154 1.13 5.25 -7.51
CA ALA A 154 0.28 5.84 -6.48
C ALA A 154 0.89 7.12 -5.91
N THR A 155 2.19 7.13 -5.59
CA THR A 155 2.91 8.34 -5.16
C THR A 155 2.90 9.42 -6.24
N ARG A 156 3.25 9.08 -7.48
CA ARG A 156 3.24 10.03 -8.61
C ARG A 156 1.86 10.62 -8.84
N ARG A 157 0.81 9.78 -8.77
CA ARG A 157 -0.58 10.21 -8.97
C ARG A 157 -1.03 11.24 -7.93
N VAL A 158 -0.80 10.99 -6.64
CA VAL A 158 -1.23 11.95 -5.60
C VAL A 158 -0.39 13.23 -5.56
N LEU A 159 0.82 13.19 -6.16
CA LEU A 159 1.65 14.38 -6.37
C LEU A 159 1.31 15.14 -7.66
N GLY A 160 0.33 14.67 -8.44
CA GLY A 160 -0.06 15.30 -9.71
C GLY A 160 0.97 15.15 -10.82
N ILE A 161 1.90 14.21 -10.70
CA ILE A 161 2.87 13.86 -11.73
C ILE A 161 2.22 12.77 -12.58
N MET A 162 1.58 13.19 -13.69
CA MET A 162 0.94 12.25 -14.62
C MET A 162 2.01 11.56 -15.47
N GLU A 163 2.09 10.23 -15.41
CA GLU A 163 2.59 9.49 -16.56
C GLU A 163 1.54 9.61 -17.66
N SER A 164 1.94 9.98 -18.87
CA SER A 164 1.08 9.84 -20.04
C SER A 164 0.65 8.38 -20.11
N GLU A 165 -0.63 8.10 -19.85
CA GLU A 165 -1.21 6.77 -20.05
C GLU A 165 -1.03 6.43 -21.53
N THR A 166 -0.07 5.57 -21.83
CA THR A 166 -0.08 4.79 -23.07
C THR A 166 -1.17 3.74 -22.86
N GLU A 167 -2.38 4.07 -23.30
CA GLU A 167 -3.42 3.09 -23.55
C GLU A 167 -2.86 1.97 -24.44
N SER A 168 -2.90 0.74 -23.94
CA SER A 168 -2.68 -0.49 -24.71
C SER A 168 -3.83 -1.44 -24.43
#